data_c02d33a24aca037ab9ca5d779a0bb9bf
#
_entry.id   c02d33a24aca037ab9ca5d779a0bb9bf
#
_cell.length_a   1.000
_cell.length_b   1.000
_cell.length_c   1.000
_cell.angle_alpha   90.00
_cell.angle_beta   90.00
_cell.angle_gamma   90.00
#
_symmetry.space_group_name_H-M   'P 1'
#
loop_
_entity.id
_entity.type
_entity.pdbx_description
1 polymer ?
#
loop_
_entity_poly.entity_id
_entity_poly.type
_entity_poly.pdbx_seq_one_letter_code
_entity_poly.pdbx_strand_id
1 'polypeptide(L)'
;IAVAFPQTYMNRSGESVRLLVRRYGIEDMERLVVVHDELDLEPGRFKVKLGGGLAGHNGLKSIRDHLKTVDFVRLRIGVGKAPDRTRGADWVLKRPGKVDRQLLDEIVGTAADSVEMLLAEPVVAVMNRFNK
;
A
#
# COMPACT_ATOMS: atom_id res chain seq x y z
N ILE A 1 10.59 -13.63 4.79
CA ILE A 1 10.00 -12.35 4.41
C ILE A 1 11.06 -11.25 4.39
N ALA A 2 10.99 -10.36 3.41
CA ALA A 2 11.83 -9.17 3.33
C ALA A 2 10.95 -7.93 3.43
N VAL A 3 11.36 -6.97 4.25
CA VAL A 3 10.67 -5.68 4.38
C VAL A 3 11.58 -4.60 3.83
N ALA A 4 11.04 -3.74 2.97
CA ALA A 4 11.82 -2.72 2.31
C ALA A 4 11.13 -1.36 2.35
N PHE A 5 11.94 -0.30 2.44
CA PHE A 5 11.50 1.08 2.37
C PHE A 5 12.20 1.73 1.17
N PRO A 6 11.51 1.90 0.02
CA PRO A 6 12.12 2.52 -1.14
C PRO A 6 12.63 3.93 -0.82
N GLN A 7 13.85 4.23 -1.27
CA GLN A 7 14.47 5.54 -1.06
C GLN A 7 14.42 6.43 -2.31
N THR A 8 13.81 5.95 -3.38
CA THR A 8 13.53 6.74 -4.57
C THR A 8 12.39 7.72 -4.31
N TYR A 9 12.25 8.73 -5.15
CA TYR A 9 11.04 9.55 -5.13
C TYR A 9 9.81 8.69 -5.40
N MET A 10 8.65 9.13 -4.90
CA MET A 10 7.40 8.35 -5.00
C MET A 10 7.10 7.94 -6.43
N ASN A 11 7.22 8.84 -7.40
CA ASN A 11 6.95 8.56 -8.80
C ASN A 11 8.03 7.67 -9.46
N ARG A 12 9.06 7.26 -8.71
CA ARG A 12 10.11 6.34 -9.15
C ARG A 12 10.17 5.08 -8.27
N SER A 13 9.13 4.82 -7.50
CA SER A 13 9.05 3.65 -6.62
C SER A 13 9.25 2.32 -7.36
N GLY A 14 8.81 2.26 -8.61
CA GLY A 14 8.97 1.06 -9.43
C GLY A 14 10.42 0.68 -9.68
N GLU A 15 11.35 1.64 -9.72
CA GLU A 15 12.78 1.35 -9.87
C GLU A 15 13.29 0.52 -8.69
N SER A 16 12.95 0.92 -7.46
CA SER A 16 13.32 0.18 -6.25
C SER A 16 12.65 -1.18 -6.18
N VAL A 17 11.36 -1.24 -6.47
CA VAL A 17 10.59 -2.49 -6.40
C VAL A 17 11.08 -3.50 -7.44
N ARG A 18 11.37 -3.05 -8.65
CA ARG A 18 11.90 -3.92 -9.71
C ARG A 18 13.21 -4.58 -9.28
N LEU A 19 14.13 -3.82 -8.69
CA LEU A 19 15.40 -4.34 -8.20
C LEU A 19 15.18 -5.37 -7.10
N LEU A 20 14.25 -5.11 -6.17
CA LEU A 20 13.93 -6.03 -5.07
C LEU A 20 13.30 -7.32 -5.58
N VAL A 21 12.36 -7.23 -6.50
CA VAL A 21 11.73 -8.40 -7.11
C VAL A 21 12.76 -9.29 -7.79
N ARG A 22 13.70 -8.69 -8.50
CA ARG A 22 14.80 -9.41 -9.16
C ARG A 22 15.73 -10.03 -8.13
N ARG A 23 16.14 -9.27 -7.11
CA ARG A 23 17.07 -9.72 -6.06
C ARG A 23 16.56 -10.94 -5.31
N TYR A 24 15.27 -10.96 -4.97
CA TYR A 24 14.65 -12.04 -4.21
C TYR A 24 14.00 -13.12 -5.08
N GLY A 25 14.13 -13.01 -6.40
CA GLY A 25 13.62 -14.01 -7.34
C GLY A 25 12.11 -14.19 -7.27
N ILE A 26 11.36 -13.11 -7.07
CA ILE A 26 9.90 -13.17 -6.96
C ILE A 26 9.31 -13.33 -8.37
N GLU A 27 8.70 -14.48 -8.64
CA GLU A 27 8.02 -14.77 -9.88
C GLU A 27 6.51 -14.64 -9.77
N ASP A 28 5.95 -15.01 -8.61
CA ASP A 28 4.53 -14.88 -8.30
C ASP A 28 4.29 -13.50 -7.68
N MET A 29 3.58 -12.62 -8.40
CA MET A 29 3.31 -11.26 -7.95
C MET A 29 2.38 -11.19 -6.73
N GLU A 30 1.66 -12.25 -6.40
CA GLU A 30 0.89 -12.31 -5.16
C GLU A 30 1.80 -12.39 -3.92
N ARG A 31 3.09 -12.65 -4.10
CA ARG A 31 4.10 -12.60 -3.05
C ARG A 31 4.68 -11.21 -2.85
N LEU A 32 4.36 -10.27 -3.73
CA LEU A 32 4.70 -8.87 -3.57
C LEU A 32 3.55 -8.16 -2.87
N VAL A 33 3.83 -7.60 -1.70
CA VAL A 33 2.85 -6.83 -0.93
C VAL A 33 3.33 -5.39 -0.85
N VAL A 34 2.51 -4.48 -1.36
CA VAL A 34 2.78 -3.04 -1.34
C VAL A 34 1.87 -2.38 -0.32
N VAL A 35 2.46 -1.76 0.69
CA VAL A 35 1.73 -0.97 1.69
C VAL A 35 1.78 0.48 1.25
N HIS A 36 0.62 1.10 1.10
CA HIS A 36 0.57 2.47 0.60
C HIS A 36 -0.58 3.27 1.20
N ASP A 37 -0.46 4.59 1.12
CA ASP A 37 -1.50 5.53 1.48
C ASP A 37 -2.65 5.50 0.46
N GLU A 38 -3.87 5.73 0.94
CA GLU A 38 -5.06 5.76 0.09
C GLU A 38 -5.95 6.94 0.46
N LEU A 39 -6.11 7.87 -0.49
CA LEU A 39 -6.93 9.08 -0.30
C LEU A 39 -8.43 8.76 -0.29
N ASP A 40 -8.84 7.68 -0.94
CA ASP A 40 -10.26 7.28 -1.03
C ASP A 40 -10.78 6.55 0.21
N LEU A 41 -9.90 6.26 1.16
CA LEU A 41 -10.27 5.69 2.46
C LEU A 41 -10.03 6.72 3.56
N GLU A 42 -10.99 6.85 4.45
CA GLU A 42 -10.86 7.73 5.61
C GLU A 42 -9.79 7.23 6.59
N PRO A 43 -9.18 8.14 7.40
CA PRO A 43 -8.28 7.72 8.47
C PRO A 43 -8.95 6.66 9.37
N GLY A 44 -8.20 5.63 9.73
CA GLY A 44 -8.71 4.51 10.51
C GLY A 44 -9.31 3.38 9.66
N ARG A 45 -9.40 3.55 8.34
CA ARG A 45 -9.87 2.51 7.43
C ARG A 45 -8.68 1.79 6.79
N PHE A 46 -8.88 0.50 6.56
CA PHE A 46 -7.85 -0.38 6.00
C PHE A 46 -8.50 -1.39 5.07
N LYS A 47 -7.89 -1.63 3.91
CA LYS A 47 -8.33 -2.69 3.00
C LYS A 47 -7.17 -3.43 2.39
N VAL A 48 -7.36 -4.72 2.20
CA VAL A 48 -6.47 -5.60 1.43
C VAL A 48 -7.06 -5.77 0.04
N LYS A 49 -6.25 -5.63 -0.99
CA LYS A 49 -6.70 -5.76 -2.39
C LYS A 49 -5.66 -6.49 -3.22
N LEU A 50 -6.12 -7.28 -4.15
CA LEU A 50 -5.28 -7.91 -5.16
C LEU A 50 -5.59 -7.29 -6.52
N GLY A 51 -4.60 -6.68 -7.15
CA GLY A 51 -4.76 -6.05 -8.45
C GLY A 51 -5.68 -4.83 -8.45
N GLY A 52 -6.24 -4.52 -9.60
CA GLY A 52 -7.21 -3.44 -9.76
C GLY A 52 -6.61 -2.07 -10.06
N GLY A 53 -7.45 -1.04 -10.01
CA GLY A 53 -7.08 0.33 -10.33
C GLY A 53 -6.07 0.93 -9.38
N LEU A 54 -5.41 1.99 -9.81
CA LEU A 54 -4.31 2.63 -9.08
C LEU A 54 -4.73 3.90 -8.35
N ALA A 55 -5.97 4.35 -8.58
CA ALA A 55 -6.57 5.55 -7.95
C ALA A 55 -5.69 6.80 -8.05
N GLY A 56 -4.94 6.93 -9.14
CA GLY A 56 -4.04 8.08 -9.34
C GLY A 56 -2.76 8.05 -8.51
N HIS A 57 -2.50 7.00 -7.74
CA HIS A 57 -1.31 6.90 -6.89
C HIS A 57 -0.04 6.79 -7.75
N ASN A 58 0.84 7.78 -7.65
CA ASN A 58 2.04 7.85 -8.50
C ASN A 58 3.03 6.72 -8.23
N GLY A 59 3.17 6.30 -6.98
CA GLY A 59 4.01 5.15 -6.62
C GLY A 59 3.52 3.86 -7.25
N LEU A 60 2.22 3.60 -7.20
CA LEU A 60 1.62 2.41 -7.80
C LEU A 60 1.74 2.43 -9.33
N LYS A 61 1.57 3.59 -9.95
CA LYS A 61 1.77 3.74 -11.40
C LYS A 61 3.20 3.38 -11.79
N SER A 62 4.19 3.87 -11.03
CA SER A 62 5.59 3.56 -11.28
C SER A 62 5.87 2.06 -11.15
N ILE A 63 5.33 1.41 -10.11
CA ILE A 63 5.48 -0.04 -9.92
C ILE A 63 4.87 -0.79 -11.10
N ARG A 64 3.64 -0.44 -11.51
CA ARG A 64 3.00 -1.05 -12.67
C ARG A 64 3.86 -0.92 -13.92
N ASP A 65 4.41 0.27 -14.16
CA ASP A 65 5.18 0.54 -15.37
C ASP A 65 6.49 -0.28 -15.41
N HIS A 66 7.10 -0.51 -14.25
CA HIS A 66 8.33 -1.29 -14.15
C HIS A 66 8.09 -2.80 -14.14
N LEU A 67 7.05 -3.27 -13.48
CA LEU A 67 6.72 -4.68 -13.39
C LEU A 67 5.82 -5.18 -14.53
N LYS A 68 5.20 -4.26 -15.29
CA LYS A 68 4.25 -4.56 -16.37
C LYS A 68 3.03 -5.33 -15.89
N THR A 69 2.64 -5.15 -14.63
CA THR A 69 1.46 -5.78 -14.04
C THR A 69 0.94 -4.95 -12.89
N VAL A 70 -0.36 -5.10 -12.61
CA VAL A 70 -1.02 -4.54 -11.42
C VAL A 70 -1.42 -5.65 -10.43
N ASP A 71 -1.11 -6.92 -10.74
CA ASP A 71 -1.61 -8.09 -10.01
C ASP A 71 -0.77 -8.44 -8.78
N PHE A 72 -0.38 -7.44 -8.02
CA PHE A 72 0.27 -7.61 -6.72
C PHE A 72 -0.69 -7.22 -5.59
N VAL A 73 -0.39 -7.71 -4.38
CA VAL A 73 -1.21 -7.45 -3.19
C VAL A 73 -0.97 -6.04 -2.70
N ARG A 74 -2.04 -5.35 -2.31
CA ARG A 74 -1.99 -3.99 -1.78
C ARG A 74 -2.64 -3.92 -0.42
N LEU A 75 -1.92 -3.31 0.52
CA LEU A 75 -2.48 -2.94 1.82
C LEU A 75 -2.74 -1.45 1.77
N ARG A 76 -4.01 -1.08 1.70
CA ARG A 76 -4.47 0.30 1.52
C ARG A 76 -4.74 0.92 2.88
N ILE A 77 -3.93 1.91 3.24
CA ILE A 77 -4.06 2.63 4.51
C ILE A 77 -4.75 3.97 4.26
N GLY A 78 -5.93 4.15 4.85
CA GLY A 78 -6.70 5.37 4.67
C GLY A 78 -6.03 6.57 5.29
N VAL A 79 -5.89 7.64 4.49
CA VAL A 79 -5.39 8.93 4.96
C VAL A 79 -6.41 10.05 4.72
N GLY A 80 -7.51 9.73 4.04
CA GLY A 80 -8.56 10.69 3.73
C GLY A 80 -8.25 11.59 2.56
N LYS A 81 -9.30 12.17 2.01
CA LYS A 81 -9.18 13.14 0.91
C LYS A 81 -8.82 14.51 1.46
N ALA A 82 -7.96 15.22 0.73
CA ALA A 82 -7.71 16.63 1.01
C ALA A 82 -9.01 17.42 0.87
N PRO A 83 -9.23 18.47 1.68
CA PRO A 83 -10.39 19.36 1.53
C PRO A 83 -10.44 20.02 0.15
N ASP A 84 -9.29 20.20 -0.49
CA ASP A 84 -9.12 20.74 -1.83
C ASP A 84 -8.29 19.76 -2.67
N ARG A 85 -8.83 19.36 -3.84
CA ARG A 85 -8.16 18.42 -4.75
C ARG A 85 -6.78 18.87 -5.20
N THR A 86 -6.59 20.20 -5.34
CA THR A 86 -5.31 20.76 -5.79
C THR A 86 -4.20 20.61 -4.75
N ARG A 87 -4.55 20.27 -3.50
CA ARG A 87 -3.63 20.15 -2.37
C ARG A 87 -3.43 18.70 -1.92
N GLY A 88 -3.81 17.72 -2.73
CA GLY A 88 -3.77 16.31 -2.35
C GLY A 88 -2.38 15.83 -1.94
N ALA A 89 -1.33 16.20 -2.70
CA ALA A 89 0.04 15.82 -2.38
C ALA A 89 0.52 16.44 -1.07
N ASP A 90 0.24 17.73 -0.85
CA ASP A 90 0.57 18.42 0.40
C ASP A 90 -0.17 17.83 1.59
N TRP A 91 -1.42 17.40 1.37
CA TRP A 91 -2.23 16.76 2.39
C TRP A 91 -1.62 15.45 2.86
N VAL A 92 -1.19 14.60 1.93
CA VAL A 92 -0.55 13.31 2.26
C VAL A 92 0.75 13.51 3.02
N LEU A 93 1.54 14.53 2.67
CA LEU A 93 2.81 14.84 3.30
C LEU A 93 2.65 15.58 4.63
N LYS A 94 1.46 16.07 4.95
CA LYS A 94 1.20 16.77 6.18
C LYS A 94 1.29 15.85 7.38
N ARG A 95 1.89 16.34 8.46
CA ARG A 95 1.95 15.59 9.72
C ARG A 95 0.52 15.39 10.26
N PRO A 96 0.10 14.16 10.59
CA PRO A 96 -1.24 13.90 11.09
C PRO A 96 -1.47 14.57 12.45
N GLY A 97 -2.71 14.97 12.70
CA GLY A 97 -3.15 15.45 14.02
C GLY A 97 -3.18 14.31 15.03
N LYS A 98 -3.41 14.65 16.29
CA LYS A 98 -3.37 13.68 17.39
C LYS A 98 -4.34 12.52 17.21
N VAL A 99 -5.59 12.80 16.82
CA VAL A 99 -6.62 11.77 16.60
C VAL A 99 -6.26 10.88 15.41
N ASP A 100 -5.85 11.50 14.31
CA ASP A 100 -5.45 10.78 13.11
C ASP A 100 -4.20 9.93 13.37
N ARG A 101 -3.29 10.41 14.22
CA ARG A 101 -2.11 9.64 14.61
C ARG A 101 -2.48 8.38 15.38
N GLN A 102 -3.46 8.47 16.29
CA GLN A 102 -3.96 7.29 17.01
C GLN A 102 -4.58 6.28 16.07
N LEU A 103 -5.42 6.75 15.12
CA LEU A 103 -6.03 5.89 14.12
C LEU A 103 -4.97 5.23 13.23
N LEU A 104 -3.95 5.97 12.85
CA LEU A 104 -2.85 5.45 12.06
C LEU A 104 -2.08 4.36 12.81
N ASP A 105 -1.77 4.58 14.09
CA ASP A 105 -1.06 3.60 14.92
C ASP A 105 -1.85 2.29 15.03
N GLU A 106 -3.17 2.37 15.20
CA GLU A 106 -4.05 1.20 15.24
C GLU A 106 -4.02 0.44 13.90
N ILE A 107 -4.09 1.18 12.79
CA ILE A 107 -4.11 0.58 11.45
C ILE A 107 -2.76 -0.04 11.10
N VAL A 108 -1.65 0.53 11.55
CA VAL A 108 -0.32 -0.07 11.38
C VAL A 108 -0.29 -1.45 12.04
N GLY A 109 -0.86 -1.59 13.23
CA GLY A 109 -1.00 -2.89 13.89
C GLY A 109 -1.84 -3.87 13.09
N THR A 110 -2.98 -3.42 12.56
CA THR A 110 -3.86 -4.23 11.71
C THR A 110 -3.14 -4.65 10.42
N ALA A 111 -2.40 -3.74 9.80
CA ALA A 111 -1.63 -4.05 8.60
C ALA A 111 -0.57 -5.12 8.89
N ALA A 112 0.12 -5.02 10.01
CA ALA A 112 1.11 -6.02 10.42
C ALA A 112 0.45 -7.40 10.59
N ASP A 113 -0.72 -7.47 11.22
CA ASP A 113 -1.47 -8.71 11.38
C ASP A 113 -1.87 -9.30 10.03
N SER A 114 -2.27 -8.46 9.08
CA SER A 114 -2.63 -8.93 7.74
C SER A 114 -1.43 -9.49 6.97
N VAL A 115 -0.26 -8.90 7.14
CA VAL A 115 0.99 -9.44 6.54
C VAL A 115 1.31 -10.82 7.11
N GLU A 116 1.21 -10.98 8.42
CA GLU A 116 1.43 -12.29 9.06
C GLU A 116 0.45 -13.34 8.52
N MET A 117 -0.81 -12.98 8.36
CA MET A 117 -1.82 -13.89 7.81
C MET A 117 -1.52 -14.24 6.36
N LEU A 118 -1.02 -13.29 5.55
CA LEU A 118 -0.63 -13.53 4.16
C LEU A 118 0.50 -14.56 4.02
N LEU A 119 1.32 -14.75 5.04
CA LEU A 119 2.37 -15.78 5.02
C LEU A 119 1.79 -17.21 5.08
N ALA A 120 0.61 -17.38 5.66
CA ALA A 120 0.03 -18.70 5.92
C ALA A 120 -1.26 -18.96 5.13
N GLU A 121 -1.97 -17.90 4.70
CA GLU A 121 -3.30 -18.01 4.10
C GLU A 121 -3.34 -17.38 2.71
N PRO A 122 -4.23 -17.85 1.81
CA PRO A 122 -4.42 -17.20 0.51
C PRO A 122 -4.99 -15.79 0.66
N VAL A 123 -4.72 -14.94 -0.32
CA VAL A 123 -5.15 -13.52 -0.31
C VAL A 123 -6.65 -13.38 -0.09
N VAL A 124 -7.47 -14.25 -0.68
CA VAL A 124 -8.93 -14.21 -0.53
C VAL A 124 -9.34 -14.34 0.94
N ALA A 125 -8.71 -15.23 1.70
CA ALA A 125 -9.00 -15.39 3.13
C ALA A 125 -8.65 -14.13 3.92
N VAL A 126 -7.52 -13.50 3.58
CA VAL A 126 -7.08 -12.26 4.22
C VAL A 126 -8.04 -11.12 3.88
N MET A 127 -8.47 -11.00 2.63
CA MET A 127 -9.46 -10.01 2.21
C MET A 127 -10.78 -10.19 2.97
N ASN A 128 -11.26 -11.42 3.10
CA ASN A 128 -12.51 -11.70 3.81
C ASN A 128 -12.43 -11.31 5.28
N ARG A 129 -11.29 -11.47 5.90
CA ARG A 129 -11.10 -11.13 7.31
C ARG A 129 -10.97 -9.63 7.54
N PHE A 130 -10.21 -8.92 6.72
CA PHE A 130 -9.84 -7.51 6.99
C PHE A 130 -10.71 -6.48 6.26
N ASN A 131 -11.44 -6.85 5.22
CA ASN A 131 -12.24 -5.91 4.40
C ASN A 131 -13.68 -5.73 4.88
N LYS A 132 -13.94 -5.99 6.12
CA LYS A 132 -15.29 -5.84 6.68
C LYS A 132 -15.69 -4.41 6.91
#